data_d9a2bc01da390829c1727d0301010370
#
_entry.id   d9a2bc01da390829c1727d0301010370
#
_cell.length_a   1.000
_cell.length_b   1.000
_cell.length_c   1.000
_cell.angle_alpha   90.00
_cell.angle_beta   90.00
_cell.angle_gamma   90.00
#
_symmetry.space_group_name_H-M   'P 1'
#
loop_
_entity.id
_entity.type
_entity.pdbx_description
1 polymer ?
#
loop_
_entity_poly.entity_id
_entity_poly.type
_entity_poly.pdbx_seq_one_letter_code
_entity_poly.pdbx_strand_id
1 'polypeptide(L)'
;MKGEPLSSVLEQAVETPMVGKSVITLDDLSIRQIQELLHKAQYIDSHRKEVAHACDGRVLATLFYEPSTRTRLSFETAMLRLGGKVIGFAGAQLASVTKGETISDTLKTVSNYVDVVAIRHPKEGAALVASRAASVPVINAGDGGHMHPTQTLADLATLQSRFGRVNNLTVGLCGDLTFGRTVHSLIETLCRFGNVNFVLVSPDELKTPQYVLDRITVSYTHL
;
A
#
# COMPACT_ATOMS: atom_id res chain seq x y z
N MET A 1 26.00 -15.20 16.24
CA MET A 1 24.71 -15.03 16.92
C MET A 1 23.69 -15.81 16.11
N LYS A 2 23.03 -16.80 16.69
CA LYS A 2 21.95 -17.54 16.01
C LYS A 2 20.78 -16.59 15.89
N GLY A 3 20.36 -16.24 14.66
CA GLY A 3 19.19 -15.42 14.43
C GLY A 3 17.94 -16.09 15.01
N GLU A 4 17.00 -15.31 15.52
CA GLU A 4 15.70 -15.83 15.95
C GLU A 4 15.02 -16.53 14.77
N PRO A 5 14.33 -17.67 15.00
CA PRO A 5 13.66 -18.39 13.94
C PRO A 5 12.57 -17.51 13.29
N LEU A 6 12.40 -17.63 11.98
CA LEU A 6 11.47 -16.85 11.16
C LEU A 6 10.05 -16.81 11.77
N SER A 7 9.59 -17.91 12.36
CA SER A 7 8.31 -18.02 13.04
C SER A 7 8.19 -17.02 14.19
N SER A 8 9.22 -16.78 15.00
CA SER A 8 9.15 -15.87 16.14
C SER A 8 9.11 -14.41 15.74
N VAL A 9 9.76 -14.03 14.61
CA VAL A 9 9.74 -12.66 14.07
C VAL A 9 8.42 -12.37 13.37
N LEU A 10 7.85 -13.37 12.69
CA LEU A 10 6.56 -13.24 12.01
C LEU A 10 5.37 -13.39 12.97
N GLU A 11 5.54 -14.12 14.09
CA GLU A 11 4.51 -14.40 15.08
C GLU A 11 4.55 -13.51 16.34
N GLN A 12 5.55 -12.62 16.50
CA GLN A 12 5.51 -11.64 17.58
C GLN A 12 4.22 -10.82 17.49
N ALA A 13 3.29 -11.18 18.35
CA ALA A 13 1.91 -10.82 18.29
C ALA A 13 1.72 -9.31 18.33
N VAL A 14 1.27 -8.79 17.22
CA VAL A 14 0.60 -7.49 17.15
C VAL A 14 -0.67 -7.60 17.97
N GLU A 15 -1.00 -6.60 18.79
CA GLU A 15 -2.30 -6.50 19.47
C GLU A 15 -3.49 -6.64 18.51
N THR A 16 -3.27 -6.42 17.22
CA THR A 16 -4.22 -6.66 16.14
C THR A 16 -3.47 -7.21 14.92
N PRO A 17 -3.41 -8.53 14.74
CA PRO A 17 -2.68 -9.13 13.63
C PRO A 17 -3.23 -8.63 12.29
N MET A 18 -2.31 -8.39 11.34
CA MET A 18 -2.66 -7.99 9.97
C MET A 18 -3.13 -9.17 9.10
N VAL A 19 -3.05 -10.39 9.64
CA VAL A 19 -3.46 -11.61 8.93
C VAL A 19 -4.94 -11.53 8.56
N GLY A 20 -5.25 -11.76 7.29
CA GLY A 20 -6.62 -11.69 6.79
C GLY A 20 -7.20 -10.29 6.60
N LYS A 21 -6.47 -9.23 6.92
CA LYS A 21 -6.93 -7.84 6.71
C LYS A 21 -6.62 -7.33 5.31
N SER A 22 -7.58 -6.65 4.73
CA SER A 22 -7.36 -5.85 3.51
C SER A 22 -6.59 -4.57 3.85
N VAL A 23 -5.82 -4.07 2.88
CA VAL A 23 -5.10 -2.79 2.96
C VAL A 23 -5.64 -1.87 1.86
N ILE A 24 -6.66 -1.10 2.20
CA ILE A 24 -7.33 -0.19 1.26
C ILE A 24 -6.81 1.22 1.39
N THR A 25 -6.64 1.69 2.62
CA THR A 25 -6.00 2.97 2.98
C THR A 25 -5.09 2.75 4.18
N LEU A 26 -4.11 3.65 4.38
CA LEU A 26 -3.29 3.62 5.59
C LEU A 26 -4.00 4.20 6.81
N ASP A 27 -5.11 4.91 6.62
CA ASP A 27 -5.93 5.44 7.72
C ASP A 27 -6.56 4.32 8.56
N ASP A 28 -6.81 3.16 7.94
CA ASP A 28 -7.35 1.96 8.62
C ASP A 28 -6.30 1.25 9.50
N LEU A 29 -5.02 1.64 9.39
CA LEU A 29 -3.92 1.07 10.15
C LEU A 29 -3.50 1.99 11.30
N SER A 30 -3.25 1.43 12.48
CA SER A 30 -2.60 2.17 13.55
C SER A 30 -1.14 2.51 13.19
N ILE A 31 -0.56 3.52 13.84
CA ILE A 31 0.87 3.86 13.68
C ILE A 31 1.75 2.64 13.98
N ARG A 32 1.40 1.87 15.01
CA ARG A 32 2.10 0.65 15.38
C ARG A 32 2.07 -0.39 14.27
N GLN A 33 0.91 -0.62 13.64
CA GLN A 33 0.78 -1.53 12.50
C GLN A 33 1.62 -1.07 11.30
N ILE A 34 1.66 0.23 11.02
CA ILE A 34 2.52 0.78 9.96
C ILE A 34 4.00 0.53 10.31
N GLN A 35 4.43 0.83 11.55
CA GLN A 35 5.80 0.58 11.99
C GLN A 35 6.21 -0.89 11.86
N GLU A 36 5.32 -1.81 12.21
CA GLU A 36 5.57 -3.24 12.07
C GLU A 36 5.69 -3.68 10.61
N LEU A 37 4.86 -3.11 9.71
CA LEU A 37 5.02 -3.34 8.27
C LEU A 37 6.38 -2.84 7.77
N LEU A 38 6.85 -1.68 8.24
CA LEU A 38 8.17 -1.14 7.89
C LEU A 38 9.30 -2.05 8.41
N HIS A 39 9.22 -2.52 9.65
CA HIS A 39 10.19 -3.46 10.21
C HIS A 39 10.21 -4.80 9.46
N LYS A 40 9.03 -5.35 9.13
CA LYS A 40 8.93 -6.56 8.32
C LYS A 40 9.50 -6.38 6.92
N ALA A 41 9.24 -5.24 6.29
CA ALA A 41 9.81 -4.93 4.98
C ALA A 41 11.35 -4.88 5.04
N GLN A 42 11.93 -4.26 6.06
CA GLN A 42 13.37 -4.19 6.27
C GLN A 42 13.96 -5.60 6.54
N TYR A 43 13.26 -6.41 7.36
CA TYR A 43 13.66 -7.78 7.62
C TYR A 43 13.68 -8.62 6.34
N ILE A 44 12.60 -8.59 5.56
CA ILE A 44 12.48 -9.31 4.29
C ILE A 44 13.60 -8.90 3.32
N ASP A 45 13.90 -7.60 3.22
CA ASP A 45 14.95 -7.10 2.33
C ASP A 45 16.34 -7.62 2.70
N SER A 46 16.64 -7.73 3.99
CA SER A 46 17.93 -8.23 4.49
C SER A 46 18.03 -9.76 4.56
N HIS A 47 16.91 -10.50 4.59
CA HIS A 47 16.84 -11.95 4.77
C HIS A 47 16.17 -12.68 3.59
N ARG A 48 16.33 -12.18 2.38
CA ARG A 48 15.63 -12.67 1.16
C ARG A 48 15.69 -14.19 0.95
N LYS A 49 16.80 -14.83 1.31
CA LYS A 49 16.96 -16.28 1.19
C LYS A 49 16.12 -17.05 2.21
N GLU A 50 16.02 -16.53 3.41
CA GLU A 50 15.28 -17.18 4.50
C GLU A 50 13.77 -17.10 4.27
N VAL A 51 13.30 -15.99 3.67
CA VAL A 51 11.87 -15.78 3.39
C VAL A 51 11.42 -16.33 2.03
N ALA A 52 12.32 -16.94 1.25
CA ALA A 52 12.02 -17.38 -0.12
C ALA A 52 10.88 -18.40 -0.24
N HIS A 53 10.48 -19.02 0.87
CA HIS A 53 9.41 -20.02 0.97
C HIS A 53 8.23 -19.55 1.85
N ALA A 54 8.20 -18.27 2.26
CA ALA A 54 7.18 -17.76 3.18
C ALA A 54 5.75 -17.78 2.60
N CYS A 55 5.62 -17.82 1.27
CA CYS A 55 4.33 -17.89 0.56
C CYS A 55 4.16 -19.18 -0.26
N ASP A 56 4.88 -20.27 0.09
CA ASP A 56 4.71 -21.54 -0.59
C ASP A 56 3.24 -22.00 -0.56
N GLY A 57 2.72 -22.41 -1.72
CA GLY A 57 1.33 -22.83 -1.87
C GLY A 57 0.32 -21.68 -1.97
N ARG A 58 0.71 -20.42 -1.77
CA ARG A 58 -0.17 -19.26 -1.87
C ARG A 58 -0.23 -18.69 -3.28
N VAL A 59 -1.37 -18.10 -3.61
CA VAL A 59 -1.65 -17.49 -4.92
C VAL A 59 -2.09 -16.03 -4.73
N LEU A 60 -1.42 -15.13 -5.44
CA LEU A 60 -1.81 -13.72 -5.56
C LEU A 60 -2.55 -13.50 -6.88
N ALA A 61 -3.71 -12.83 -6.84
CA ALA A 61 -4.29 -12.24 -8.03
C ALA A 61 -3.84 -10.79 -8.23
N THR A 62 -3.38 -10.43 -9.43
CA THR A 62 -3.13 -9.04 -9.84
C THR A 62 -4.21 -8.59 -10.82
N LEU A 63 -5.20 -7.82 -10.34
CA LEU A 63 -6.34 -7.34 -11.12
C LEU A 63 -6.13 -5.87 -11.49
N PHE A 64 -5.48 -5.62 -12.62
CA PHE A 64 -5.10 -4.29 -13.05
C PHE A 64 -6.01 -3.82 -14.18
N TYR A 65 -7.03 -3.02 -13.86
CA TYR A 65 -7.99 -2.45 -14.80
C TYR A 65 -7.44 -1.25 -15.57
N GLU A 66 -6.36 -0.64 -15.09
CA GLU A 66 -5.58 0.38 -15.80
C GLU A 66 -4.12 -0.04 -15.96
N PRO A 67 -3.44 0.39 -17.01
CA PRO A 67 -2.03 0.06 -17.24
C PRO A 67 -1.14 0.55 -16.11
N SER A 68 -0.31 -0.34 -15.56
CA SER A 68 0.70 0.00 -14.57
C SER A 68 1.81 -1.04 -14.55
N THR A 69 2.85 -0.81 -15.32
CA THR A 69 3.98 -1.75 -15.44
C THR A 69 4.71 -1.92 -14.11
N ARG A 70 5.16 -0.83 -13.51
CA ARG A 70 5.98 -0.87 -12.28
C ARG A 70 5.23 -1.50 -11.11
N THR A 71 4.03 -1.04 -10.81
CA THR A 71 3.25 -1.52 -9.66
C THR A 71 2.91 -3.00 -9.82
N ARG A 72 2.44 -3.40 -11.00
CA ARG A 72 2.11 -4.80 -11.28
C ARG A 72 3.31 -5.71 -11.11
N LEU A 73 4.41 -5.41 -11.79
CA LEU A 73 5.64 -6.21 -11.72
C LEU A 73 6.21 -6.27 -10.30
N SER A 74 6.07 -5.21 -9.49
CA SER A 74 6.53 -5.22 -8.10
C SER A 74 5.73 -6.19 -7.24
N PHE A 75 4.39 -6.23 -7.35
CA PHE A 75 3.55 -7.20 -6.65
C PHE A 75 3.84 -8.63 -7.08
N GLU A 76 3.91 -8.87 -8.40
CA GLU A 76 4.17 -10.18 -8.96
C GLU A 76 5.56 -10.70 -8.55
N THR A 77 6.59 -9.86 -8.67
CA THR A 77 7.95 -10.21 -8.27
C THR A 77 8.06 -10.47 -6.76
N ALA A 78 7.38 -9.67 -5.94
CA ALA A 78 7.38 -9.89 -4.49
C ALA A 78 6.80 -11.26 -4.14
N MET A 79 5.65 -11.62 -4.70
CA MET A 79 5.01 -12.91 -4.44
C MET A 79 5.87 -14.08 -4.93
N LEU A 80 6.44 -13.99 -6.13
CA LEU A 80 7.32 -15.01 -6.70
C LEU A 80 8.60 -15.20 -5.87
N ARG A 81 9.20 -14.12 -5.37
CA ARG A 81 10.40 -14.18 -4.52
C ARG A 81 10.12 -14.77 -3.13
N LEU A 82 8.89 -14.76 -2.68
CA LEU A 82 8.45 -15.40 -1.45
C LEU A 82 7.98 -16.85 -1.64
N GLY A 83 8.13 -17.43 -2.85
CA GLY A 83 7.75 -18.80 -3.17
C GLY A 83 6.30 -19.00 -3.61
N GLY A 84 5.49 -17.93 -3.65
CA GLY A 84 4.11 -18.00 -4.08
C GLY A 84 3.93 -18.00 -5.60
N LYS A 85 2.68 -18.02 -6.03
CA LYS A 85 2.27 -18.02 -7.44
C LYS A 85 1.45 -16.77 -7.73
N VAL A 86 1.37 -16.41 -9.01
CA VAL A 86 0.64 -15.22 -9.47
C VAL A 86 -0.26 -15.59 -10.63
N ILE A 87 -1.49 -15.08 -10.60
CA ILE A 87 -2.43 -15.05 -11.72
C ILE A 87 -2.99 -13.64 -11.87
N GLY A 88 -3.59 -13.30 -12.99
CA GLY A 88 -4.24 -12.00 -13.13
C GLY A 88 -4.28 -11.47 -14.56
N PHE A 89 -4.67 -10.21 -14.69
CA PHE A 89 -4.76 -9.52 -15.97
C PHE A 89 -4.30 -8.05 -15.86
N ALA A 90 -3.96 -7.47 -17.02
CA ALA A 90 -3.63 -6.05 -17.16
C ALA A 90 -4.43 -5.43 -18.31
N GLY A 91 -5.28 -4.47 -17.98
CA GLY A 91 -6.18 -3.79 -18.91
C GLY A 91 -7.62 -4.30 -18.80
N ALA A 92 -8.58 -3.38 -18.70
CA ALA A 92 -10.00 -3.68 -18.57
C ALA A 92 -10.54 -4.50 -19.75
N GLN A 93 -9.97 -4.33 -20.94
CA GLN A 93 -10.35 -5.07 -22.16
C GLN A 93 -10.05 -6.57 -22.09
N LEU A 94 -9.18 -7.01 -21.19
CA LEU A 94 -8.85 -8.43 -20.98
C LEU A 94 -9.70 -9.07 -19.88
N ALA A 95 -10.55 -8.29 -19.22
CA ALA A 95 -11.43 -8.76 -18.16
C ALA A 95 -12.88 -8.88 -18.67
N SER A 96 -13.67 -9.69 -17.98
CA SER A 96 -15.11 -9.88 -18.28
C SER A 96 -15.96 -8.60 -18.09
N VAL A 97 -15.33 -7.52 -17.60
CA VAL A 97 -15.95 -6.17 -17.52
C VAL A 97 -16.50 -5.71 -18.87
N THR A 98 -15.88 -6.08 -19.99
CA THR A 98 -16.38 -5.78 -21.33
C THR A 98 -17.73 -6.45 -21.62
N LYS A 99 -18.11 -7.45 -20.83
CA LYS A 99 -19.38 -8.15 -20.88
C LYS A 99 -20.38 -7.69 -19.82
N GLY A 100 -20.07 -6.60 -19.09
CA GLY A 100 -20.92 -6.04 -18.03
C GLY A 100 -20.72 -6.66 -16.65
N GLU A 101 -19.67 -7.46 -16.43
CA GLU A 101 -19.35 -8.02 -15.11
C GLU A 101 -18.93 -6.89 -14.15
N THR A 102 -19.49 -6.88 -12.95
CA THR A 102 -19.17 -5.89 -11.92
C THR A 102 -17.88 -6.27 -11.17
N ILE A 103 -17.23 -5.27 -10.53
CA ILE A 103 -16.09 -5.55 -9.65
C ILE A 103 -16.47 -6.56 -8.57
N SER A 104 -17.67 -6.43 -8.00
CA SER A 104 -18.15 -7.33 -6.95
C SER A 104 -18.25 -8.78 -7.42
N ASP A 105 -18.75 -8.99 -8.64
CA ASP A 105 -18.90 -10.36 -9.18
C ASP A 105 -17.54 -10.93 -9.56
N THR A 106 -16.65 -10.12 -10.13
CA THR A 106 -15.25 -10.51 -10.37
C THR A 106 -14.58 -10.97 -9.08
N LEU A 107 -14.72 -10.17 -7.99
CA LEU A 107 -14.05 -10.50 -6.73
C LEU A 107 -14.62 -11.73 -6.05
N LYS A 108 -15.94 -11.95 -6.08
CA LYS A 108 -16.57 -13.19 -5.59
C LYS A 108 -16.03 -14.42 -6.33
N THR A 109 -15.85 -14.31 -7.64
CA THR A 109 -15.33 -15.40 -8.46
C THR A 109 -13.86 -15.64 -8.21
N VAL A 110 -13.02 -14.59 -8.29
CA VAL A 110 -11.56 -14.68 -8.15
C VAL A 110 -11.15 -15.14 -6.76
N SER A 111 -11.89 -14.76 -5.72
CA SER A 111 -11.62 -15.18 -4.34
C SER A 111 -11.62 -16.70 -4.14
N ASN A 112 -12.24 -17.47 -5.03
CA ASN A 112 -12.21 -18.94 -4.97
C ASN A 112 -10.90 -19.54 -5.52
N TYR A 113 -10.07 -18.74 -6.18
CA TYR A 113 -8.85 -19.21 -6.84
C TYR A 113 -7.57 -18.75 -6.17
N VAL A 114 -7.65 -17.78 -5.25
CA VAL A 114 -6.47 -17.09 -4.72
C VAL A 114 -6.56 -16.87 -3.21
N ASP A 115 -5.41 -16.55 -2.59
CA ASP A 115 -5.31 -16.25 -1.15
C ASP A 115 -5.29 -14.74 -0.87
N VAL A 116 -4.95 -13.92 -1.86
CA VAL A 116 -4.88 -12.46 -1.75
C VAL A 116 -5.06 -11.81 -3.13
N VAL A 117 -5.64 -10.61 -3.15
CA VAL A 117 -5.84 -9.83 -4.37
C VAL A 117 -5.12 -8.49 -4.27
N ALA A 118 -4.35 -8.12 -5.28
CA ALA A 118 -3.91 -6.74 -5.52
C ALA A 118 -4.74 -6.16 -6.66
N ILE A 119 -5.51 -5.11 -6.38
CA ILE A 119 -6.38 -4.46 -7.37
C ILE A 119 -5.90 -3.05 -7.66
N ARG A 120 -5.84 -2.70 -8.95
CA ARG A 120 -5.66 -1.34 -9.44
C ARG A 120 -6.79 -0.95 -10.38
N HIS A 121 -7.44 0.19 -10.11
CA HIS A 121 -8.64 0.59 -10.83
C HIS A 121 -8.67 2.11 -11.08
N PRO A 122 -9.17 2.59 -12.25
CA PRO A 122 -9.25 4.02 -12.54
C PRO A 122 -10.32 4.78 -11.72
N LYS A 123 -11.29 4.09 -11.14
CA LYS A 123 -12.35 4.72 -10.32
C LYS A 123 -11.99 4.69 -8.85
N GLU A 124 -12.14 5.83 -8.19
CA GLU A 124 -11.99 5.97 -6.74
C GLU A 124 -12.98 5.10 -5.98
N GLY A 125 -12.54 4.53 -4.85
CA GLY A 125 -13.34 3.63 -4.02
C GLY A 125 -13.50 2.21 -4.58
N ALA A 126 -13.00 1.91 -5.78
CA ALA A 126 -13.11 0.58 -6.38
C ALA A 126 -12.44 -0.52 -5.52
N ALA A 127 -11.29 -0.21 -4.90
CA ALA A 127 -10.62 -1.14 -4.00
C ALA A 127 -11.44 -1.42 -2.73
N LEU A 128 -12.18 -0.43 -2.21
CA LEU A 128 -13.10 -0.63 -1.08
C LEU A 128 -14.28 -1.52 -1.46
N VAL A 129 -14.88 -1.30 -2.63
CA VAL A 129 -15.95 -2.18 -3.15
C VAL A 129 -15.42 -3.60 -3.32
N ALA A 130 -14.22 -3.74 -3.88
CA ALA A 130 -13.56 -5.03 -4.04
C ALA A 130 -13.36 -5.75 -2.69
N SER A 131 -12.87 -5.06 -1.66
CA SER A 131 -12.62 -5.66 -0.35
C SER A 131 -13.89 -6.10 0.38
N ARG A 132 -15.04 -5.44 0.12
CA ARG A 132 -16.34 -5.83 0.68
C ARG A 132 -16.96 -7.05 -0.02
N ALA A 133 -16.58 -7.28 -1.27
CA ALA A 133 -17.10 -8.39 -2.07
C ALA A 133 -16.23 -9.66 -2.00
N ALA A 134 -14.93 -9.49 -1.76
CA ALA A 134 -13.97 -10.57 -1.70
C ALA A 134 -14.09 -11.37 -0.38
N SER A 135 -13.85 -12.68 -0.43
CA SER A 135 -13.67 -13.54 0.75
C SER A 135 -12.20 -13.67 1.17
N VAL A 136 -11.28 -13.02 0.46
CA VAL A 136 -9.85 -13.00 0.74
C VAL A 136 -9.37 -11.55 0.89
N PRO A 137 -8.21 -11.29 1.54
CA PRO A 137 -7.67 -9.94 1.67
C PRO A 137 -7.45 -9.26 0.33
N VAL A 138 -7.75 -7.96 0.29
CA VAL A 138 -7.55 -7.09 -0.88
C VAL A 138 -6.54 -6.01 -0.55
N ILE A 139 -5.57 -5.80 -1.44
CA ILE A 139 -4.58 -4.74 -1.37
C ILE A 139 -4.88 -3.72 -2.47
N ASN A 140 -5.05 -2.46 -2.08
CA ASN A 140 -5.20 -1.35 -3.01
C ASN A 140 -3.84 -1.02 -3.66
N ALA A 141 -3.72 -1.31 -4.95
CA ALA A 141 -2.55 -0.99 -5.77
C ALA A 141 -2.68 0.35 -6.52
N GLY A 142 -3.66 1.18 -6.12
CA GLY A 142 -4.01 2.49 -6.66
C GLY A 142 -5.43 2.52 -7.20
N ASP A 143 -6.25 3.47 -6.72
CA ASP A 143 -7.62 3.69 -7.17
C ASP A 143 -7.85 5.15 -7.59
N GLY A 144 -7.90 5.39 -8.87
CA GLY A 144 -8.13 6.72 -9.45
C GLY A 144 -7.09 7.75 -9.00
N GLY A 145 -7.56 8.94 -8.67
CA GLY A 145 -6.78 10.03 -8.06
C GLY A 145 -6.65 9.96 -6.55
N HIS A 146 -7.30 8.99 -5.90
CA HIS A 146 -7.55 8.99 -4.46
C HIS A 146 -6.37 8.47 -3.64
N MET A 147 -6.04 7.18 -3.69
CA MET A 147 -5.08 6.55 -2.77
C MET A 147 -4.10 5.60 -3.46
N HIS A 148 -2.88 5.54 -2.92
CA HIS A 148 -1.89 4.52 -3.28
C HIS A 148 -1.12 4.05 -2.03
N PRO A 149 -1.76 3.30 -1.12
CA PRO A 149 -1.21 2.99 0.20
C PRO A 149 0.15 2.29 0.14
N THR A 150 0.35 1.42 -0.84
CA THR A 150 1.62 0.69 -0.98
C THR A 150 2.77 1.58 -1.48
N GLN A 151 2.49 2.67 -2.21
CA GLN A 151 3.50 3.68 -2.54
C GLN A 151 3.90 4.46 -1.29
N THR A 152 2.93 4.89 -0.50
CA THR A 152 3.21 5.59 0.77
C THR A 152 4.03 4.70 1.71
N LEU A 153 3.72 3.41 1.83
CA LEU A 153 4.55 2.47 2.61
C LEU A 153 5.98 2.36 2.07
N ALA A 154 6.17 2.37 0.74
CA ALA A 154 7.50 2.34 0.13
C ALA A 154 8.28 3.63 0.41
N ASP A 155 7.62 4.79 0.40
CA ASP A 155 8.21 6.07 0.74
C ASP A 155 8.62 6.11 2.23
N LEU A 156 7.74 5.66 3.13
CA LEU A 156 8.05 5.53 4.57
C LEU A 156 9.20 4.54 4.82
N ALA A 157 9.23 3.40 4.12
CA ALA A 157 10.33 2.44 4.22
C ALA A 157 11.65 3.05 3.75
N THR A 158 11.62 3.90 2.73
CA THR A 158 12.78 4.64 2.24
C THR A 158 13.27 5.64 3.29
N LEU A 159 12.37 6.42 3.89
CA LEU A 159 12.70 7.35 4.97
C LEU A 159 13.30 6.59 6.18
N GLN A 160 12.64 5.52 6.61
CA GLN A 160 13.13 4.67 7.71
C GLN A 160 14.52 4.09 7.41
N SER A 161 14.76 3.61 6.21
CA SER A 161 16.05 3.05 5.80
C SER A 161 17.17 4.10 5.75
N ARG A 162 16.85 5.35 5.32
CA ARG A 162 17.85 6.41 5.13
C ARG A 162 18.13 7.21 6.40
N PHE A 163 17.11 7.44 7.22
CA PHE A 163 17.20 8.33 8.40
C PHE A 163 17.02 7.59 9.72
N GLY A 164 16.71 6.29 9.69
CA GLY A 164 16.41 5.49 10.89
C GLY A 164 15.10 5.86 11.58
N ARG A 165 14.32 6.77 10.99
CA ARG A 165 13.06 7.28 11.57
C ARG A 165 12.14 7.83 10.49
N VAL A 166 10.86 8.00 10.83
CA VAL A 166 9.81 8.63 10.00
C VAL A 166 9.20 9.88 10.67
N ASN A 167 9.64 10.22 11.85
CA ASN A 167 9.26 11.44 12.58
C ASN A 167 10.46 12.39 12.73
N ASN A 168 10.24 13.61 13.26
CA ASN A 168 11.27 14.65 13.42
C ASN A 168 12.04 14.90 12.11
N LEU A 169 11.33 15.03 11.01
CA LEU A 169 11.86 15.25 9.67
C LEU A 169 11.35 16.57 9.10
N THR A 170 12.14 17.17 8.20
CA THR A 170 11.67 18.19 7.27
C THR A 170 11.62 17.57 5.88
N VAL A 171 10.42 17.51 5.30
CA VAL A 171 10.15 16.84 4.01
C VAL A 171 9.80 17.89 2.97
N GLY A 172 10.63 18.01 1.94
CA GLY A 172 10.35 18.86 0.77
C GLY A 172 9.54 18.11 -0.28
N LEU A 173 8.40 18.68 -0.69
CA LEU A 173 7.55 18.16 -1.74
C LEU A 173 7.50 19.18 -2.86
N CYS A 174 7.92 18.79 -4.07
CA CYS A 174 8.07 19.70 -5.20
C CYS A 174 7.37 19.15 -6.45
N GLY A 175 6.60 19.98 -7.12
CA GLY A 175 5.95 19.67 -8.39
C GLY A 175 4.44 19.86 -8.37
N ASP A 176 3.69 18.89 -8.92
CA ASP A 176 2.23 18.90 -8.91
C ASP A 176 1.71 18.43 -7.53
N LEU A 177 1.33 19.39 -6.70
CA LEU A 177 0.78 19.15 -5.38
C LEU A 177 -0.76 19.14 -5.36
N THR A 178 -1.40 19.47 -6.49
CA THR A 178 -2.87 19.47 -6.63
C THR A 178 -3.40 18.07 -6.92
N PHE A 179 -2.79 17.37 -7.89
CA PHE A 179 -3.26 16.06 -8.36
C PHE A 179 -2.36 14.90 -7.90
N GLY A 180 -1.31 15.22 -7.14
CA GLY A 180 -0.33 14.27 -6.65
C GLY A 180 -0.85 13.39 -5.53
N ARG A 181 -1.71 12.40 -5.80
CA ARG A 181 -2.27 11.47 -4.80
C ARG A 181 -1.25 10.85 -3.85
N THR A 182 -0.06 10.55 -4.34
CA THR A 182 1.04 9.99 -3.53
C THR A 182 1.56 11.02 -2.53
N VAL A 183 1.59 12.29 -2.94
CA VAL A 183 1.97 13.41 -2.06
C VAL A 183 0.95 13.57 -0.94
N HIS A 184 -0.35 13.58 -1.26
CA HIS A 184 -1.41 13.72 -0.27
C HIS A 184 -1.38 12.58 0.76
N SER A 185 -1.35 11.32 0.29
CA SER A 185 -1.26 10.15 1.17
C SER A 185 -0.01 10.15 2.04
N LEU A 186 1.13 10.63 1.51
CA LEU A 186 2.38 10.72 2.27
C LEU A 186 2.29 11.79 3.36
N ILE A 187 1.77 13.00 3.03
CA ILE A 187 1.56 14.08 4.01
C ILE A 187 0.67 13.57 5.13
N GLU A 188 -0.52 13.05 4.80
CA GLU A 188 -1.49 12.56 5.78
C GLU A 188 -0.91 11.50 6.71
N THR A 189 -0.17 10.56 6.15
CA THR A 189 0.44 9.50 6.95
C THR A 189 1.58 10.03 7.82
N LEU A 190 2.46 10.88 7.31
CA LEU A 190 3.57 11.45 8.08
C LEU A 190 3.07 12.34 9.22
N CYS A 191 1.99 13.10 9.04
CA CYS A 191 1.37 13.88 10.11
C CYS A 191 1.01 13.02 11.33
N ARG A 192 0.62 11.78 11.13
CA ARG A 192 0.27 10.84 12.20
C ARG A 192 1.48 10.40 13.04
N PHE A 193 2.70 10.43 12.48
CA PHE A 193 3.92 10.12 13.23
C PHE A 193 4.44 11.27 14.09
N GLY A 194 3.95 12.50 13.86
CA GLY A 194 4.28 13.70 14.63
C GLY A 194 5.64 14.33 14.31
N ASN A 195 5.74 15.63 14.57
CA ASN A 195 6.96 16.43 14.41
C ASN A 195 7.59 16.35 13.00
N VAL A 196 6.76 16.39 11.94
CA VAL A 196 7.23 16.47 10.56
C VAL A 196 6.88 17.84 9.99
N ASN A 197 7.89 18.57 9.53
CA ASN A 197 7.71 19.83 8.83
C ASN A 197 7.64 19.58 7.33
N PHE A 198 6.75 20.29 6.63
CA PHE A 198 6.62 20.20 5.18
C PHE A 198 7.07 21.50 4.52
N VAL A 199 7.88 21.37 3.46
CA VAL A 199 8.23 22.45 2.55
C VAL A 199 7.57 22.14 1.21
N LEU A 200 6.52 22.88 0.87
CA LEU A 200 5.70 22.68 -0.31
C LEU A 200 6.12 23.64 -1.42
N VAL A 201 6.60 23.12 -2.55
CA VAL A 201 7.10 23.90 -3.67
C VAL A 201 6.34 23.51 -4.93
N SER A 202 5.53 24.44 -5.47
CA SER A 202 4.74 24.22 -6.67
C SER A 202 4.48 25.55 -7.41
N PRO A 203 4.16 25.51 -8.71
CA PRO A 203 3.51 26.64 -9.39
C PRO A 203 2.16 26.97 -8.71
N ASP A 204 1.70 28.20 -8.91
CA ASP A 204 0.43 28.66 -8.29
C ASP A 204 -0.78 27.82 -8.66
N GLU A 205 -0.81 27.29 -9.89
CA GLU A 205 -1.90 26.48 -10.43
C GLU A 205 -1.89 25.04 -9.87
N LEU A 206 -0.79 24.61 -9.26
CA LEU A 206 -0.58 23.24 -8.77
C LEU A 206 -0.32 23.18 -7.27
N LYS A 207 -0.84 24.17 -6.53
CA LYS A 207 -0.73 24.23 -5.06
C LYS A 207 -1.48 23.08 -4.38
N THR A 208 -1.01 22.74 -3.20
CA THR A 208 -1.67 21.76 -2.32
C THR A 208 -3.09 22.20 -2.02
N PRO A 209 -4.10 21.33 -2.21
CA PRO A 209 -5.49 21.65 -1.92
C PRO A 209 -5.72 21.97 -0.44
N GLN A 210 -6.69 22.85 -0.15
CA GLN A 210 -6.97 23.31 1.19
C GLN A 210 -7.30 22.16 2.16
N TYR A 211 -8.02 21.14 1.72
CA TYR A 211 -8.37 20.00 2.57
C TYR A 211 -7.14 19.20 3.06
N VAL A 212 -6.02 19.20 2.30
CA VAL A 212 -4.76 18.60 2.73
C VAL A 212 -4.05 19.50 3.72
N LEU A 213 -4.06 20.84 3.47
CA LEU A 213 -3.48 21.83 4.38
C LEU A 213 -4.19 21.84 5.75
N ASP A 214 -5.50 21.70 5.76
CA ASP A 214 -6.31 21.64 7.00
C ASP A 214 -5.89 20.43 7.85
N ARG A 215 -5.59 19.28 7.24
CA ARG A 215 -5.09 18.10 7.96
C ARG A 215 -3.70 18.32 8.56
N ILE A 216 -2.81 19.03 7.87
CA ILE A 216 -1.50 19.41 8.39
C ILE A 216 -1.68 20.33 9.61
N THR A 217 -2.55 21.34 9.51
CA THR A 217 -2.76 22.34 10.55
C THR A 217 -3.37 21.73 11.82
N VAL A 218 -4.30 20.80 11.69
CA VAL A 218 -4.90 20.07 12.84
C VAL A 218 -3.86 19.19 13.54
N SER A 219 -2.89 18.65 12.81
CA SER A 219 -1.80 17.85 13.37
C SER A 219 -0.73 18.69 14.07
N TYR A 220 -0.62 19.99 13.74
CA TYR A 220 0.31 20.97 14.31
C TYR A 220 -0.45 22.06 15.04
N THR A 221 -0.78 21.85 16.31
CA THR A 221 -1.36 22.88 17.18
C THR A 221 -0.35 23.96 17.60
N HIS A 222 0.82 24.03 17.03
CA HIS A 222 1.82 25.07 17.23
C HIS A 222 2.47 25.45 15.90
N LEU A 223 1.94 26.50 15.27
CA LEU A 223 2.69 27.38 14.40
C LEU A 223 3.37 28.44 15.25
#